data_7bef70f6662ff08c977fdc9314409989
#
_entry.id   7bef70f6662ff08c977fdc9314409989
#
_cell.length_a   1.000
_cell.length_b   1.000
_cell.length_c   1.000
_cell.angle_alpha   90.00
_cell.angle_beta   90.00
_cell.angle_gamma   90.00
#
_symmetry.space_group_name_H-M   'P 1'
#
loop_
_entity.id
_entity.type
_entity.pdbx_description
1 polymer ?
#
loop_
_entity_poly.entity_id
_entity_poly.type
_entity_poly.pdbx_seq_one_letter_code
_entity_poly.pdbx_strand_id
1 'polypeptide(L)'
;MKKILTATFAAAALLTTSCGVDRLPYGSMAAEQVTADPEASLDALMNGVYAQLKTWSDPMHRCGEYAGDNMMIRGNSTDAFFEFISFSRTPNNYRLQNFWDYGYKGIAQASNIIAMLEEGQSAEIDNSLGECYYIRGMLYFYFVRAYGRPYYQAPEKNLGVPIVNGTPENINDMAFEDRATVAQTYEQVISDLKKAEELMTIDKGPGFASKGAAQAMLSRVYLYMSGTYEQPNTQYAPLAVEYADKVINSGDYALVSRAQLMEYPTIVPENNPEAIFVVKRIASEFVGYDHYYGVGGMYANIGGMGWGEMFASAKYIDLLNETGRNDWREESYKMVDARAAFIEPVYVSPAREVIRFIVWDNATTQNYVQLDVVRDAAGVPVKAKETKKVGETETTVEYPLTAVDADQEIYSITYTTEFGKQTVNGFIDNYINLNRVYPEFYITKCSREGEDSHLHSPVISRLAEIYLNRAEANAKLGKYGDALTDLNTIRGRAIVGGEYESLDASNAAERIDKERTLELAYQAERSYDVFRNGGTLTRHYPGPHNQAQEIPATEYRVVYYIPQNAINAYPGTLTQNPTDNAGVILN
;
A
#
# COMPACT_ATOMS: atom_id res chain seq x y z
N MET A 1 79.81 -11.71 5.28
CA MET A 1 79.10 -10.51 4.91
C MET A 1 78.29 -10.65 3.61
N LYS A 2 78.74 -11.25 2.53
CA LYS A 2 77.99 -11.42 1.27
C LYS A 2 76.73 -12.27 1.38
N LYS A 3 76.63 -13.26 2.26
CA LYS A 3 75.45 -14.10 2.46
C LYS A 3 74.34 -13.40 3.29
N ILE A 4 74.67 -12.44 4.13
CA ILE A 4 73.71 -11.67 4.92
C ILE A 4 73.09 -10.58 4.06
N LEU A 5 73.84 -9.97 3.13
CA LEU A 5 73.32 -8.98 2.21
C LEU A 5 72.29 -9.58 1.22
N THR A 6 72.49 -10.83 0.78
CA THR A 6 71.58 -11.51 -0.15
C THR A 6 70.29 -11.91 0.53
N ALA A 7 70.29 -12.27 1.82
CA ALA A 7 69.10 -12.58 2.59
C ALA A 7 68.28 -11.33 2.91
N THR A 8 68.95 -10.20 3.13
CA THR A 8 68.27 -8.92 3.39
C THR A 8 67.56 -8.34 2.14
N PHE A 9 68.15 -8.53 0.95
CA PHE A 9 67.55 -8.14 -0.31
C PHE A 9 66.41 -9.07 -0.71
N ALA A 10 66.47 -10.37 -0.43
CA ALA A 10 65.33 -11.29 -0.66
C ALA A 10 64.19 -11.05 0.30
N ALA A 11 64.44 -10.67 1.55
CA ALA A 11 63.39 -10.27 2.52
C ALA A 11 62.77 -8.92 2.17
N ALA A 12 63.52 -7.95 1.63
CA ALA A 12 63.00 -6.68 1.16
C ALA A 12 62.15 -6.83 -0.12
N ALA A 13 62.49 -7.76 -1.03
CA ALA A 13 61.70 -8.05 -2.22
C ALA A 13 60.39 -8.80 -1.91
N LEU A 14 60.30 -9.54 -0.79
CA LEU A 14 59.05 -10.18 -0.32
C LEU A 14 58.13 -9.22 0.42
N LEU A 15 58.63 -8.08 0.86
CA LEU A 15 57.80 -7.02 1.51
C LEU A 15 57.20 -6.02 0.51
N THR A 16 57.53 -6.09 -0.77
CA THR A 16 56.94 -5.24 -1.82
C THR A 16 55.84 -5.93 -2.61
N THR A 17 55.48 -7.18 -2.31
CA THR A 17 54.15 -7.70 -2.67
C THR A 17 53.15 -7.19 -1.65
N SER A 18 52.93 -5.87 -1.65
CA SER A 18 51.78 -5.28 -1.06
C SER A 18 50.55 -6.02 -1.60
N CYS A 19 49.82 -6.66 -0.75
CA CYS A 19 48.45 -7.12 -1.08
C CYS A 19 47.77 -5.96 -1.80
N GLY A 20 47.39 -6.16 -3.05
CA GLY A 20 46.58 -5.20 -3.75
C GLY A 20 45.36 -4.93 -2.87
N VAL A 21 45.29 -3.72 -2.35
CA VAL A 21 44.16 -3.24 -1.50
C VAL A 21 42.93 -3.02 -2.37
N ASP A 22 43.07 -3.16 -3.69
CA ASP A 22 42.03 -3.00 -4.70
C ASP A 22 41.20 -4.27 -4.94
N ARG A 23 40.84 -4.99 -3.86
CA ARG A 23 39.79 -6.01 -3.97
C ARG A 23 38.44 -5.35 -3.80
N LEU A 24 37.69 -5.32 -4.89
CA LEU A 24 36.29 -4.96 -4.83
C LEU A 24 35.55 -5.84 -3.78
N PRO A 25 34.62 -5.31 -3.02
CA PRO A 25 33.77 -6.11 -2.17
C PRO A 25 33.09 -7.23 -2.99
N TYR A 26 32.88 -8.39 -2.36
CA TYR A 26 32.26 -9.53 -3.02
C TYR A 26 30.90 -9.09 -3.60
N GLY A 27 30.65 -9.38 -4.88
CA GLY A 27 29.43 -8.99 -5.59
C GLY A 27 29.42 -7.55 -6.11
N SER A 28 30.55 -6.82 -6.07
CA SER A 28 30.69 -5.48 -6.68
C SER A 28 31.37 -5.57 -8.03
N MET A 29 31.02 -4.65 -8.93
CA MET A 29 31.69 -4.43 -10.21
C MET A 29 32.39 -3.06 -10.18
N ALA A 30 33.59 -2.97 -10.78
CA ALA A 30 34.24 -1.69 -10.96
C ALA A 30 33.60 -0.92 -12.14
N ALA A 31 33.56 0.41 -12.06
CA ALA A 31 33.02 1.23 -13.14
C ALA A 31 33.73 0.97 -14.47
N GLU A 32 35.05 0.75 -14.45
CA GLU A 32 35.84 0.43 -15.64
C GLU A 32 35.44 -0.90 -16.29
N GLN A 33 34.97 -1.88 -15.49
CA GLN A 33 34.48 -3.15 -16.03
C GLN A 33 33.15 -2.97 -16.74
N VAL A 34 32.25 -2.14 -16.16
CA VAL A 34 30.95 -1.83 -16.76
C VAL A 34 31.12 -1.05 -18.06
N THR A 35 31.99 -0.03 -18.06
CA THR A 35 32.24 0.79 -19.26
C THR A 35 32.99 0.04 -20.36
N ALA A 36 33.80 -0.97 -20.01
CA ALA A 36 34.48 -1.80 -21.00
C ALA A 36 33.58 -2.78 -21.75
N ASP A 37 32.53 -3.30 -21.07
CA ASP A 37 31.52 -4.17 -21.67
C ASP A 37 30.16 -3.92 -20.98
N PRO A 38 29.43 -2.86 -21.40
CA PRO A 38 28.16 -2.50 -20.80
C PRO A 38 27.09 -3.60 -20.91
N GLU A 39 26.97 -4.23 -22.10
CA GLU A 39 25.94 -5.28 -22.32
C GLU A 39 26.15 -6.50 -21.43
N ALA A 40 27.38 -6.99 -21.30
CA ALA A 40 27.67 -8.13 -20.42
C ALA A 40 27.45 -7.82 -18.92
N SER A 41 27.39 -6.53 -18.57
CA SER A 41 27.20 -6.08 -17.19
C SER A 41 25.74 -5.84 -16.81
N LEU A 42 24.81 -5.71 -17.80
CA LEU A 42 23.42 -5.28 -17.58
C LEU A 42 22.69 -6.15 -16.57
N ASP A 43 22.72 -7.48 -16.72
CA ASP A 43 21.97 -8.39 -15.84
C ASP A 43 22.40 -8.22 -14.37
N ALA A 44 23.69 -8.08 -14.11
CA ALA A 44 24.20 -7.91 -12.75
C ALA A 44 23.79 -6.55 -12.15
N LEU A 45 23.86 -5.47 -12.94
CA LEU A 45 23.47 -4.12 -12.54
C LEU A 45 21.97 -4.06 -12.24
N MET A 46 21.15 -4.57 -13.15
CA MET A 46 19.69 -4.53 -13.01
C MET A 46 19.20 -5.41 -11.87
N ASN A 47 19.76 -6.63 -11.70
CA ASN A 47 19.46 -7.46 -10.53
C ASN A 47 19.74 -6.73 -9.21
N GLY A 48 20.83 -5.94 -9.15
CA GLY A 48 21.13 -5.11 -7.99
C GLY A 48 20.04 -4.06 -7.70
N VAL A 49 19.56 -3.35 -8.72
CA VAL A 49 18.49 -2.34 -8.57
C VAL A 49 17.18 -2.97 -8.10
N TYR A 50 16.75 -4.06 -8.73
CA TYR A 50 15.52 -4.77 -8.34
C TYR A 50 15.62 -5.40 -6.94
N ALA A 51 16.82 -5.83 -6.52
CA ALA A 51 17.05 -6.31 -5.15
C ALA A 51 16.80 -5.20 -4.11
N GLN A 52 17.17 -3.94 -4.42
CA GLN A 52 16.84 -2.81 -3.53
C GLN A 52 15.33 -2.58 -3.43
N LEU A 53 14.58 -2.73 -4.53
CA LEU A 53 13.12 -2.64 -4.50
C LEU A 53 12.49 -3.70 -3.61
N LYS A 54 12.98 -4.94 -3.65
CA LYS A 54 12.49 -6.01 -2.77
C LYS A 54 12.66 -5.64 -1.30
N THR A 55 13.82 -5.13 -0.91
CA THR A 55 14.09 -4.70 0.47
C THR A 55 13.22 -3.51 0.87
N TRP A 56 13.02 -2.54 -0.03
CA TRP A 56 12.22 -1.34 0.20
C TRP A 56 10.71 -1.63 0.26
N SER A 57 10.22 -2.61 -0.48
CA SER A 57 8.78 -2.84 -0.68
C SER A 57 8.02 -3.19 0.60
N ASP A 58 8.65 -3.88 1.55
CA ASP A 58 8.02 -4.20 2.84
C ASP A 58 7.78 -2.94 3.71
N PRO A 59 8.78 -2.13 4.05
CA PRO A 59 8.52 -0.89 4.78
C PRO A 59 7.61 0.08 4.00
N MET A 60 7.70 0.14 2.67
CA MET A 60 6.78 0.92 1.85
C MET A 60 5.32 0.50 2.06
N HIS A 61 5.04 -0.79 1.92
CA HIS A 61 3.69 -1.32 2.06
C HIS A 61 3.13 -1.04 3.47
N ARG A 62 3.90 -1.36 4.51
CA ARG A 62 3.45 -1.20 5.90
C ARG A 62 3.28 0.26 6.29
N CYS A 63 4.22 1.13 5.96
CA CYS A 63 4.10 2.55 6.26
C CYS A 63 2.88 3.18 5.59
N GLY A 64 2.57 2.80 4.35
CA GLY A 64 1.40 3.29 3.62
C GLY A 64 0.08 2.69 4.08
N GLU A 65 0.00 1.37 4.22
CA GLU A 65 -1.25 0.69 4.55
C GLU A 65 -1.67 0.91 6.00
N TYR A 66 -0.74 0.83 6.96
CA TYR A 66 -1.07 0.97 8.39
C TYR A 66 -1.52 2.37 8.78
N ALA A 67 -1.21 3.36 7.96
CA ALA A 67 -1.76 4.71 8.08
C ALA A 67 -3.20 4.83 7.54
N GLY A 68 -3.75 3.81 6.88
CA GLY A 68 -5.11 3.78 6.32
C GLY A 68 -6.21 3.44 7.34
N ASP A 69 -7.42 3.16 6.82
CA ASP A 69 -8.61 2.77 7.59
C ASP A 69 -9.24 1.44 7.13
N ASN A 70 -8.58 0.72 6.23
CA ASN A 70 -9.03 -0.60 5.75
C ASN A 70 -8.62 -1.75 6.68
N MET A 71 -7.67 -1.53 7.57
CA MET A 71 -7.16 -2.54 8.47
C MET A 71 -7.11 -2.02 9.91
N MET A 72 -7.00 -2.92 10.85
CA MET A 72 -6.78 -2.64 12.26
C MET A 72 -5.72 -3.57 12.84
N ILE A 73 -5.04 -3.09 13.88
CA ILE A 73 -4.09 -3.90 14.65
C ILE A 73 -4.72 -4.34 15.97
N ARG A 74 -4.36 -5.51 16.45
CA ARG A 74 -4.78 -6.00 17.76
C ARG A 74 -4.25 -5.13 18.89
N GLY A 75 -5.11 -4.48 19.65
CA GLY A 75 -4.78 -3.80 20.93
C GLY A 75 -3.55 -2.90 20.88
N ASN A 76 -2.83 -2.81 22.00
CA ASN A 76 -1.57 -2.07 22.08
C ASN A 76 -0.41 -2.93 21.59
N SER A 77 0.44 -2.38 20.74
CA SER A 77 1.67 -2.98 20.28
C SER A 77 2.86 -2.12 20.67
N THR A 78 4.00 -2.77 20.93
CA THR A 78 5.30 -2.10 21.12
C THR A 78 6.11 -2.01 19.82
N ASP A 79 5.60 -2.58 18.72
CA ASP A 79 6.23 -2.45 17.41
C ASP A 79 6.10 -1.01 16.90
N ALA A 80 7.17 -0.51 16.29
CA ALA A 80 7.22 0.83 15.74
C ALA A 80 6.18 1.10 14.63
N PHE A 81 5.62 0.07 14.01
CA PHE A 81 4.50 0.22 13.09
C PHE A 81 3.21 0.71 13.76
N PHE A 82 3.04 0.45 15.06
CA PHE A 82 1.90 0.99 15.79
C PHE A 82 1.84 2.53 15.75
N GLU A 83 2.98 3.20 15.66
CA GLU A 83 3.03 4.65 15.51
C GLU A 83 2.42 5.15 14.20
N PHE A 84 2.41 4.34 13.14
CA PHE A 84 1.71 4.68 11.89
C PHE A 84 0.19 4.61 12.04
N ILE A 85 -0.29 3.58 12.72
CA ILE A 85 -1.71 3.39 13.02
C ILE A 85 -2.22 4.50 13.95
N SER A 86 -1.45 4.83 15.00
CA SER A 86 -1.82 5.84 15.99
C SER A 86 -1.51 7.28 15.57
N PHE A 87 -0.84 7.50 14.42
CA PHE A 87 -0.32 8.80 14.00
C PHE A 87 0.57 9.48 15.04
N SER A 88 1.25 8.69 15.85
CA SER A 88 2.21 9.16 16.89
C SER A 88 3.66 8.97 16.46
N ARG A 89 3.92 8.88 15.15
CA ARG A 89 5.27 8.71 14.60
C ARG A 89 6.23 9.76 15.13
N THR A 90 7.46 9.31 15.40
CA THR A 90 8.57 10.18 15.82
C THR A 90 9.72 10.09 14.80
N PRO A 91 10.62 11.08 14.76
CA PRO A 91 11.81 11.01 13.90
C PRO A 91 12.74 9.83 14.20
N ASN A 92 12.62 9.21 15.39
CA ASN A 92 13.42 8.06 15.81
C ASN A 92 12.80 6.71 15.49
N ASN A 93 11.66 6.68 14.79
CA ASN A 93 11.01 5.44 14.37
C ASN A 93 11.89 4.68 13.36
N TYR A 94 12.35 3.46 13.73
CA TYR A 94 13.28 2.69 12.88
C TYR A 94 12.63 2.14 11.60
N ARG A 95 11.30 1.98 11.57
CA ARG A 95 10.57 1.58 10.36
C ARG A 95 10.55 2.71 9.33
N LEU A 96 10.39 3.95 9.83
CA LEU A 96 10.52 5.15 9.01
C LEU A 96 11.95 5.29 8.46
N GLN A 97 12.97 5.00 9.30
CA GLN A 97 14.36 4.95 8.85
C GLN A 97 14.58 3.94 7.72
N ASN A 98 14.04 2.72 7.85
CA ASN A 98 14.19 1.69 6.83
C ASN A 98 13.53 2.09 5.50
N PHE A 99 12.33 2.71 5.56
CA PHE A 99 11.66 3.21 4.36
C PHE A 99 12.51 4.23 3.61
N TRP A 100 13.11 5.18 4.34
CA TRP A 100 14.02 6.20 3.80
C TRP A 100 15.30 5.57 3.23
N ASP A 101 16.02 4.82 4.03
CA ASP A 101 17.35 4.32 3.69
C ASP A 101 17.32 3.38 2.48
N TYR A 102 16.38 2.44 2.44
CA TYR A 102 16.30 1.48 1.33
C TYR A 102 15.85 2.15 0.04
N GLY A 103 14.94 3.13 0.10
CA GLY A 103 14.55 3.87 -1.08
C GLY A 103 15.69 4.73 -1.63
N TYR A 104 16.43 5.46 -0.77
CA TYR A 104 17.60 6.22 -1.23
C TYR A 104 18.74 5.35 -1.76
N LYS A 105 18.94 4.13 -1.23
CA LYS A 105 19.86 3.16 -1.85
C LYS A 105 19.41 2.79 -3.27
N GLY A 106 18.10 2.57 -3.47
CA GLY A 106 17.55 2.32 -4.81
C GLY A 106 17.76 3.50 -5.76
N ILE A 107 17.47 4.73 -5.30
CA ILE A 107 17.70 5.97 -6.07
C ILE A 107 19.17 6.12 -6.45
N ALA A 108 20.09 5.95 -5.50
CA ALA A 108 21.51 6.09 -5.75
C ALA A 108 22.00 5.05 -6.76
N GLN A 109 21.58 3.80 -6.63
CA GLN A 109 21.99 2.73 -7.53
C GLN A 109 21.46 2.96 -8.95
N ALA A 110 20.18 3.30 -9.11
CA ALA A 110 19.60 3.66 -10.41
C ALA A 110 20.31 4.86 -11.02
N SER A 111 20.60 5.91 -10.24
CA SER A 111 21.31 7.11 -10.71
C SER A 111 22.74 6.81 -11.15
N ASN A 112 23.45 5.91 -10.44
CA ASN A 112 24.80 5.52 -10.84
C ASN A 112 24.81 4.75 -12.17
N ILE A 113 23.82 3.88 -12.40
CA ILE A 113 23.67 3.17 -13.68
C ILE A 113 23.36 4.16 -14.81
N ILE A 114 22.44 5.11 -14.58
CA ILE A 114 22.14 6.18 -15.56
C ILE A 114 23.38 6.99 -15.92
N ALA A 115 24.28 7.22 -14.95
CA ALA A 115 25.52 7.95 -15.20
C ALA A 115 26.59 7.11 -15.92
N MET A 116 26.55 5.78 -15.83
CA MET A 116 27.54 4.88 -16.42
C MET A 116 27.23 4.42 -17.84
N LEU A 117 25.95 4.36 -18.21
CA LEU A 117 25.50 3.85 -19.49
C LEU A 117 25.17 5.04 -20.43
N GLU A 118 25.48 4.90 -21.72
CA GLU A 118 25.17 5.88 -22.75
C GLU A 118 23.95 5.44 -23.56
N GLU A 119 23.00 6.35 -23.75
CA GLU A 119 21.80 6.15 -24.56
C GLU A 119 22.16 5.96 -26.05
N GLY A 120 21.40 5.07 -26.73
CA GLY A 120 21.52 4.81 -28.16
C GLY A 120 22.59 3.79 -28.52
N GLN A 121 23.22 3.12 -27.57
CA GLN A 121 24.18 2.04 -27.82
C GLN A 121 23.52 0.75 -28.28
N SER A 122 22.46 0.31 -27.59
CA SER A 122 21.61 -0.81 -27.98
C SER A 122 20.21 -0.69 -27.37
N ALA A 123 19.24 -1.45 -27.89
CA ALA A 123 17.88 -1.48 -27.36
C ALA A 123 17.84 -2.01 -25.92
N GLU A 124 18.71 -2.94 -25.57
CA GLU A 124 18.85 -3.53 -24.24
C GLU A 124 19.39 -2.49 -23.23
N ILE A 125 20.38 -1.70 -23.63
CA ILE A 125 20.94 -0.61 -22.80
C ILE A 125 19.88 0.48 -22.61
N ASP A 126 19.23 0.93 -23.68
CA ASP A 126 18.19 1.95 -23.62
C ASP A 126 17.02 1.48 -22.73
N ASN A 127 16.60 0.22 -22.86
CA ASN A 127 15.56 -0.35 -22.00
C ASN A 127 15.97 -0.38 -20.53
N SER A 128 17.22 -0.78 -20.23
CA SER A 128 17.74 -0.81 -18.85
C SER A 128 17.89 0.58 -18.26
N LEU A 129 18.29 1.58 -19.05
CA LEU A 129 18.26 2.98 -18.68
C LEU A 129 16.82 3.43 -18.36
N GLY A 130 15.86 3.08 -19.21
CA GLY A 130 14.44 3.36 -19.00
C GLY A 130 13.91 2.76 -17.70
N GLU A 131 14.28 1.50 -17.40
CA GLU A 131 13.95 0.86 -16.12
C GLU A 131 14.55 1.60 -14.92
N CYS A 132 15.80 2.07 -15.02
CA CYS A 132 16.44 2.87 -13.97
C CYS A 132 15.76 4.23 -13.76
N TYR A 133 15.39 4.92 -14.84
CA TYR A 133 14.61 6.15 -14.77
C TYR A 133 13.23 5.90 -14.14
N TYR A 134 12.54 4.83 -14.52
CA TYR A 134 11.26 4.46 -13.91
C TYR A 134 11.40 4.24 -12.40
N ILE A 135 12.37 3.43 -11.98
CA ILE A 135 12.59 3.08 -10.57
C ILE A 135 12.92 4.34 -9.76
N ARG A 136 13.78 5.21 -10.27
CA ARG A 136 14.13 6.47 -9.61
C ARG A 136 12.92 7.40 -9.49
N GLY A 137 12.19 7.62 -10.56
CA GLY A 137 10.99 8.45 -10.58
C GLY A 137 9.90 7.90 -9.64
N MET A 138 9.67 6.59 -9.67
CA MET A 138 8.74 5.91 -8.76
C MET A 138 9.14 6.12 -7.29
N LEU A 139 10.39 5.90 -6.92
CA LEU A 139 10.86 6.06 -5.54
C LEU A 139 10.74 7.52 -5.07
N TYR A 140 11.07 8.51 -5.91
CA TYR A 140 10.83 9.91 -5.59
C TYR A 140 9.35 10.24 -5.40
N PHE A 141 8.47 9.65 -6.21
CA PHE A 141 7.02 9.82 -6.02
C PHE A 141 6.54 9.26 -4.68
N TYR A 142 6.97 8.05 -4.32
CA TYR A 142 6.64 7.46 -3.03
C TYR A 142 7.18 8.29 -1.86
N PHE A 143 8.32 8.89 -2.01
CA PHE A 143 8.89 9.77 -1.01
C PHE A 143 8.15 11.11 -0.91
N VAL A 144 7.89 11.78 -2.02
CA VAL A 144 7.25 13.10 -1.96
C VAL A 144 5.83 13.02 -1.42
N ARG A 145 5.08 11.94 -1.68
CA ARG A 145 3.74 11.75 -1.11
C ARG A 145 3.77 11.41 0.38
N ALA A 146 4.88 10.85 0.89
CA ALA A 146 5.06 10.51 2.31
C ALA A 146 5.65 11.66 3.14
N TYR A 147 6.64 12.35 2.61
CA TYR A 147 7.40 13.40 3.32
C TYR A 147 7.01 14.82 2.92
N GLY A 148 6.34 15.01 1.80
CA GLY A 148 5.81 16.29 1.34
C GLY A 148 4.31 16.42 1.58
N ARG A 149 3.83 17.67 1.69
CA ARG A 149 2.39 17.95 1.77
C ARG A 149 1.70 17.55 0.45
N PRO A 150 0.39 17.22 0.47
CA PRO A 150 -0.38 17.02 -0.76
C PRO A 150 -0.18 18.17 -1.75
N TYR A 151 -0.04 17.85 -3.03
CA TYR A 151 0.36 18.84 -4.05
C TYR A 151 -0.50 20.10 -4.11
N TYR A 152 -1.81 20.00 -3.77
CA TYR A 152 -2.70 21.17 -3.75
C TYR A 152 -2.41 22.15 -2.59
N GLN A 153 -1.55 21.77 -1.64
CA GLN A 153 -1.19 22.60 -0.47
C GLN A 153 0.18 23.26 -0.71
N ALA A 154 0.18 24.43 -1.32
CA ALA A 154 1.38 25.28 -1.54
C ALA A 154 2.64 24.47 -1.98
N PRO A 155 2.66 23.76 -3.11
CA PRO A 155 3.75 22.87 -3.50
C PRO A 155 5.09 23.58 -3.70
N GLU A 156 5.08 24.88 -4.03
CA GLU A 156 6.29 25.71 -4.20
C GLU A 156 6.93 26.12 -2.86
N LYS A 157 6.19 26.02 -1.76
CA LYS A 157 6.65 26.46 -0.43
C LYS A 157 6.96 25.27 0.48
N ASN A 158 6.17 24.20 0.37
CA ASN A 158 6.37 22.98 1.17
C ASN A 158 7.54 22.16 0.64
N LEU A 159 8.33 21.62 1.55
CA LEU A 159 9.47 20.79 1.21
C LEU A 159 9.04 19.36 0.84
N GLY A 160 9.62 18.87 -0.24
CA GLY A 160 9.58 17.48 -0.68
C GLY A 160 10.72 16.67 -0.08
N VAL A 161 11.66 16.21 -0.91
CA VAL A 161 12.83 15.42 -0.48
C VAL A 161 14.10 15.86 -1.21
N PRO A 162 15.30 15.55 -0.72
CA PRO A 162 16.55 15.81 -1.44
C PRO A 162 16.59 15.09 -2.79
N ILE A 163 16.99 15.80 -3.85
CA ILE A 163 17.20 15.20 -5.16
C ILE A 163 18.67 14.83 -5.30
N VAL A 164 18.94 13.53 -5.53
CA VAL A 164 20.28 12.96 -5.63
C VAL A 164 20.48 12.38 -7.03
N ASN A 165 21.52 12.84 -7.71
CA ASN A 165 21.83 12.48 -9.11
C ASN A 165 22.96 11.45 -9.24
N GLY A 166 23.17 10.63 -8.20
CA GLY A 166 24.22 9.62 -8.14
C GLY A 166 25.39 10.00 -7.24
N THR A 167 26.42 9.16 -7.27
CA THR A 167 27.66 9.37 -6.49
C THR A 167 28.71 9.99 -7.40
N PRO A 168 29.23 11.19 -7.10
CA PRO A 168 30.30 11.79 -7.90
C PRO A 168 31.60 10.96 -7.79
N GLU A 169 32.44 11.02 -8.80
CA GLU A 169 33.77 10.36 -8.78
C GLU A 169 34.61 10.80 -7.59
N ASN A 170 34.56 12.08 -7.25
CA ASN A 170 35.19 12.60 -6.05
C ASN A 170 34.11 13.00 -5.04
N ILE A 171 34.08 12.35 -3.91
CA ILE A 171 33.12 12.58 -2.84
C ILE A 171 33.17 14.02 -2.30
N ASN A 172 34.30 14.71 -2.45
CA ASN A 172 34.40 16.12 -2.04
C ASN A 172 33.64 17.08 -2.95
N ASP A 173 33.25 16.62 -4.14
CA ASP A 173 32.48 17.41 -5.11
C ASP A 173 30.96 17.19 -4.91
N MET A 174 30.56 16.38 -3.94
CA MET A 174 29.16 16.12 -3.64
C MET A 174 28.52 17.33 -2.99
N ALA A 175 27.52 17.89 -3.66
CA ALA A 175 26.67 18.91 -3.08
C ALA A 175 25.60 18.27 -2.16
N PHE A 176 25.51 18.76 -0.93
CA PHE A 176 24.50 18.32 0.05
C PHE A 176 23.44 19.41 0.17
N GLU A 177 22.60 19.50 -0.85
CA GLU A 177 21.46 20.41 -0.88
C GLU A 177 20.38 19.98 0.13
N ASP A 178 19.64 20.94 0.68
CA ASP A 178 18.46 20.64 1.48
C ASP A 178 17.37 19.99 0.60
N ARG A 179 16.27 19.71 1.18
CA ARG A 179 15.09 19.17 0.50
C ARG A 179 14.63 20.11 -0.62
N ALA A 180 14.42 19.57 -1.80
CA ALA A 180 13.71 20.28 -2.86
C ALA A 180 12.26 20.55 -2.42
N THR A 181 11.59 21.52 -3.06
CA THR A 181 10.15 21.73 -2.83
C THR A 181 9.33 20.53 -3.32
N VAL A 182 8.09 20.44 -2.89
CA VAL A 182 7.14 19.44 -3.42
C VAL A 182 7.05 19.57 -4.93
N ALA A 183 6.88 20.81 -5.46
CA ALA A 183 6.81 21.05 -6.90
C ALA A 183 8.06 20.55 -7.63
N GLN A 184 9.25 20.92 -7.18
CA GLN A 184 10.51 20.47 -7.79
C GLN A 184 10.68 18.95 -7.73
N THR A 185 10.23 18.33 -6.65
CA THR A 185 10.29 16.85 -6.54
C THR A 185 9.35 16.20 -7.56
N TYR A 186 8.13 16.73 -7.76
CA TYR A 186 7.22 16.23 -8.79
C TYR A 186 7.75 16.48 -10.21
N GLU A 187 8.46 17.59 -10.45
CA GLU A 187 9.14 17.84 -11.74
C GLU A 187 10.20 16.77 -12.03
N GLN A 188 11.01 16.41 -11.04
CA GLN A 188 11.98 15.31 -11.17
C GLN A 188 11.29 13.97 -11.46
N VAL A 189 10.20 13.66 -10.73
CA VAL A 189 9.40 12.45 -10.96
C VAL A 189 8.89 12.39 -12.39
N ILE A 190 8.28 13.46 -12.88
CA ILE A 190 7.70 13.52 -14.23
C ILE A 190 8.80 13.42 -15.29
N SER A 191 9.92 14.09 -15.10
CA SER A 191 11.08 14.02 -16.01
C SER A 191 11.58 12.59 -16.15
N ASP A 192 11.80 11.89 -15.02
CA ASP A 192 12.27 10.51 -15.01
C ASP A 192 11.26 9.57 -15.66
N LEU A 193 9.97 9.67 -15.32
CA LEU A 193 8.95 8.78 -15.86
C LEU A 193 8.71 8.99 -17.37
N LYS A 194 8.82 10.21 -17.87
CA LYS A 194 8.74 10.49 -19.31
C LYS A 194 9.95 9.94 -20.06
N LYS A 195 11.14 10.05 -19.48
CA LYS A 195 12.33 9.45 -20.06
C LYS A 195 12.24 7.91 -20.06
N ALA A 196 11.69 7.34 -19.01
CA ALA A 196 11.39 5.92 -18.94
C ALA A 196 10.40 5.48 -20.03
N GLU A 197 9.29 6.21 -20.23
CA GLU A 197 8.31 5.96 -21.30
C GLU A 197 8.96 5.97 -22.70
N GLU A 198 9.90 6.91 -22.92
CA GLU A 198 10.62 7.05 -24.20
C GLU A 198 11.53 5.84 -24.47
N LEU A 199 12.31 5.41 -23.47
CA LEU A 199 13.40 4.44 -23.65
C LEU A 199 12.95 2.98 -23.59
N MET A 200 11.90 2.66 -22.83
CA MET A 200 11.47 1.28 -22.65
C MET A 200 10.67 0.78 -23.86
N THR A 201 11.22 -0.22 -24.55
CA THR A 201 10.60 -0.87 -25.72
C THR A 201 10.49 -2.39 -25.59
N ILE A 202 11.12 -2.97 -24.56
CA ILE A 202 11.17 -4.41 -24.31
C ILE A 202 10.28 -4.73 -23.12
N ASP A 203 9.27 -5.56 -23.31
CA ASP A 203 8.42 -6.08 -22.23
C ASP A 203 9.05 -7.35 -21.65
N LYS A 204 9.29 -7.34 -20.33
CA LYS A 204 9.84 -8.46 -19.56
C LYS A 204 8.81 -9.05 -18.59
N GLY A 205 7.54 -8.63 -18.69
CA GLY A 205 6.46 -9.02 -17.79
C GLY A 205 6.38 -8.17 -16.51
N PRO A 206 5.35 -8.41 -15.65
CA PRO A 206 4.95 -7.48 -14.59
C PRO A 206 5.97 -7.34 -13.44
N GLY A 207 6.96 -8.21 -13.35
CA GLY A 207 8.06 -8.10 -12.37
C GLY A 207 9.14 -7.09 -12.75
N PHE A 208 9.04 -6.48 -13.93
CA PHE A 208 9.98 -5.52 -14.47
C PHE A 208 9.27 -4.24 -14.90
N ALA A 209 9.97 -3.12 -14.82
CA ALA A 209 9.46 -1.86 -15.32
C ALA A 209 9.27 -1.93 -16.84
N SER A 210 8.23 -1.26 -17.33
CA SER A 210 7.86 -1.24 -18.74
C SER A 210 7.33 0.14 -19.14
N LYS A 211 7.18 0.37 -20.44
CA LYS A 211 6.52 1.57 -20.95
C LYS A 211 5.13 1.76 -20.34
N GLY A 212 4.35 0.68 -20.25
CA GLY A 212 3.03 0.70 -19.62
C GLY A 212 3.10 1.04 -18.12
N ALA A 213 4.13 0.56 -17.41
CA ALA A 213 4.36 0.93 -16.01
C ALA A 213 4.67 2.43 -15.85
N ALA A 214 5.47 3.02 -16.76
CA ALA A 214 5.75 4.46 -16.74
C ALA A 214 4.48 5.28 -17.01
N GLN A 215 3.67 4.88 -17.98
CA GLN A 215 2.39 5.52 -18.29
C GLN A 215 1.39 5.41 -17.14
N ALA A 216 1.28 4.23 -16.51
CA ALA A 216 0.44 4.01 -15.34
C ALA A 216 0.85 4.90 -14.17
N MET A 217 2.16 5.00 -13.90
CA MET A 217 2.68 5.86 -12.84
C MET A 217 2.45 7.34 -13.16
N LEU A 218 2.62 7.78 -14.42
CA LEU A 218 2.31 9.15 -14.83
C LEU A 218 0.83 9.49 -14.65
N SER A 219 -0.09 8.56 -14.95
CA SER A 219 -1.52 8.75 -14.65
C SER A 219 -1.74 9.03 -13.16
N ARG A 220 -1.12 8.25 -12.27
CA ARG A 220 -1.22 8.43 -10.82
C ARG A 220 -0.58 9.75 -10.37
N VAL A 221 0.62 10.07 -10.85
CA VAL A 221 1.33 11.32 -10.51
C VAL A 221 0.48 12.53 -10.86
N TYR A 222 -0.05 12.59 -12.08
CA TYR A 222 -0.91 13.70 -12.51
C TYR A 222 -2.25 13.72 -11.75
N LEU A 223 -2.78 12.56 -11.34
CA LEU A 223 -3.95 12.50 -10.48
C LEU A 223 -3.66 13.13 -9.10
N TYR A 224 -2.49 12.89 -8.52
CA TYR A 224 -2.07 13.54 -7.27
C TYR A 224 -1.90 15.06 -7.42
N MET A 225 -1.57 15.54 -8.60
CA MET A 225 -1.47 16.96 -8.93
C MET A 225 -2.82 17.57 -9.35
N SER A 226 -3.86 16.78 -9.53
CA SER A 226 -5.16 17.22 -10.09
C SER A 226 -6.03 18.04 -9.15
N GLY A 227 -5.55 18.36 -7.96
CA GLY A 227 -6.30 19.12 -6.96
C GLY A 227 -7.37 18.26 -6.23
N THR A 228 -8.26 18.94 -5.51
CA THR A 228 -9.42 18.33 -4.86
C THR A 228 -10.67 18.36 -5.74
N TYR A 229 -11.78 17.77 -5.30
CA TYR A 229 -13.05 17.87 -6.02
C TYR A 229 -13.64 19.29 -6.00
N GLU A 230 -13.42 20.05 -4.90
CA GLU A 230 -13.86 21.44 -4.77
C GLU A 230 -12.95 22.42 -5.52
N GLN A 231 -11.66 22.09 -5.64
CA GLN A 231 -10.65 22.92 -6.29
C GLN A 231 -9.83 22.08 -7.28
N PRO A 232 -10.43 21.64 -8.39
CA PRO A 232 -9.75 20.82 -9.38
C PRO A 232 -8.68 21.61 -10.12
N ASN A 233 -7.53 20.98 -10.34
CA ASN A 233 -6.48 21.55 -11.17
C ASN A 233 -6.69 21.16 -12.64
N THR A 234 -7.17 22.11 -13.45
CA THR A 234 -7.50 21.90 -14.86
C THR A 234 -6.28 21.74 -15.79
N GLN A 235 -5.08 21.96 -15.28
CA GLN A 235 -3.84 21.69 -16.02
C GLN A 235 -3.46 20.19 -15.92
N TYR A 236 -3.58 19.60 -14.73
CA TYR A 236 -3.07 18.25 -14.49
C TYR A 236 -4.12 17.15 -14.57
N ALA A 237 -5.39 17.44 -14.27
CA ALA A 237 -6.46 16.45 -14.40
C ALA A 237 -6.60 15.90 -15.84
N PRO A 238 -6.50 16.70 -16.92
CA PRO A 238 -6.50 16.17 -18.29
C PRO A 238 -5.30 15.26 -18.60
N LEU A 239 -4.13 15.53 -18.01
CA LEU A 239 -2.94 14.69 -18.19
C LEU A 239 -3.11 13.32 -17.48
N ALA A 240 -3.76 13.31 -16.33
CA ALA A 240 -4.10 12.04 -15.67
C ALA A 240 -5.01 11.17 -16.55
N VAL A 241 -5.99 11.77 -17.24
CA VAL A 241 -6.85 11.08 -18.22
C VAL A 241 -6.03 10.60 -19.41
N GLU A 242 -5.19 11.46 -20.00
CA GLU A 242 -4.37 11.14 -21.17
C GLU A 242 -3.49 9.90 -20.92
N TYR A 243 -2.78 9.88 -19.80
CA TYR A 243 -1.91 8.76 -19.47
C TYR A 243 -2.68 7.50 -19.08
N ALA A 244 -3.86 7.63 -18.48
CA ALA A 244 -4.76 6.49 -18.29
C ALA A 244 -5.26 5.92 -19.63
N ASP A 245 -5.61 6.78 -20.58
CA ASP A 245 -6.01 6.40 -21.93
C ASP A 245 -4.92 5.62 -22.67
N LYS A 246 -3.65 6.04 -22.54
CA LYS A 246 -2.51 5.31 -23.13
C LYS A 246 -2.44 3.87 -22.62
N VAL A 247 -2.63 3.65 -21.33
CA VAL A 247 -2.59 2.31 -20.74
C VAL A 247 -3.82 1.49 -21.12
N ILE A 248 -5.02 2.05 -20.97
CA ILE A 248 -6.28 1.33 -21.22
C ILE A 248 -6.41 0.95 -22.70
N ASN A 249 -5.98 1.83 -23.60
CA ASN A 249 -6.12 1.63 -25.04
C ASN A 249 -4.91 0.90 -25.66
N SER A 250 -3.88 0.57 -24.92
CA SER A 250 -2.72 -0.19 -25.43
C SER A 250 -3.11 -1.58 -25.91
N GLY A 251 -4.06 -2.21 -25.20
CA GLY A 251 -4.44 -3.60 -25.40
C GLY A 251 -3.50 -4.62 -24.75
N ASP A 252 -2.48 -4.14 -24.01
CA ASP A 252 -1.48 -5.00 -23.35
C ASP A 252 -2.02 -5.60 -22.03
N TYR A 253 -3.04 -4.99 -21.45
CA TYR A 253 -3.63 -5.36 -20.15
C TYR A 253 -5.13 -5.60 -20.28
N ALA A 254 -5.68 -6.47 -19.43
CA ALA A 254 -7.11 -6.74 -19.38
C ALA A 254 -7.59 -6.87 -17.93
N LEU A 255 -8.82 -6.42 -17.66
CA LEU A 255 -9.41 -6.61 -16.33
C LEU A 255 -9.68 -8.10 -16.10
N VAL A 256 -9.37 -8.58 -14.90
CA VAL A 256 -9.78 -9.92 -14.48
C VAL A 256 -11.31 -10.01 -14.44
N SER A 257 -11.85 -11.17 -14.84
CA SER A 257 -13.28 -11.46 -14.71
C SER A 257 -13.71 -11.49 -13.23
N ARG A 258 -15.02 -11.45 -12.97
CA ARG A 258 -15.54 -11.62 -11.61
C ARG A 258 -15.04 -12.91 -10.95
N ALA A 259 -15.01 -14.03 -11.67
CA ALA A 259 -14.52 -15.30 -11.14
C ALA A 259 -13.03 -15.21 -10.75
N GLN A 260 -12.20 -14.65 -11.62
CA GLN A 260 -10.78 -14.42 -11.30
C GLN A 260 -10.59 -13.40 -10.16
N LEU A 261 -11.49 -12.40 -10.02
CA LEU A 261 -11.41 -11.46 -8.90
C LEU A 261 -11.67 -12.16 -7.55
N MET A 262 -12.53 -13.17 -7.53
CA MET A 262 -12.74 -14.02 -6.34
C MET A 262 -11.53 -14.91 -6.03
N GLU A 263 -10.71 -15.23 -7.01
CA GLU A 263 -9.46 -15.99 -6.88
C GLU A 263 -8.22 -15.08 -6.78
N TYR A 264 -8.40 -13.76 -6.82
CA TYR A 264 -7.31 -12.77 -6.86
C TYR A 264 -6.21 -13.01 -5.82
N PRO A 265 -6.50 -13.39 -4.56
CA PRO A 265 -5.47 -13.63 -3.55
C PRO A 265 -4.42 -14.69 -3.92
N THR A 266 -4.78 -15.65 -4.78
CA THR A 266 -3.92 -16.76 -5.17
C THR A 266 -3.27 -16.61 -6.54
N ILE A 267 -3.70 -15.61 -7.33
CA ILE A 267 -3.15 -15.39 -8.67
C ILE A 267 -1.73 -14.84 -8.57
N VAL A 268 -0.77 -15.52 -9.17
CA VAL A 268 0.59 -14.99 -9.32
C VAL A 268 0.61 -13.84 -10.32
N PRO A 269 1.46 -12.82 -10.14
CA PRO A 269 1.47 -11.64 -11.00
C PRO A 269 1.62 -11.94 -12.49
N GLU A 270 2.39 -12.94 -12.86
CA GLU A 270 2.62 -13.35 -14.25
C GLU A 270 1.36 -13.91 -14.94
N ASN A 271 0.39 -14.37 -14.16
CA ASN A 271 -0.90 -14.88 -14.63
C ASN A 271 -2.04 -13.87 -14.42
N ASN A 272 -1.74 -12.69 -13.88
CA ASN A 272 -2.73 -11.66 -13.64
C ASN A 272 -2.72 -10.63 -14.78
N PRO A 273 -3.73 -10.65 -15.68
CA PRO A 273 -3.75 -9.75 -16.84
C PRO A 273 -3.90 -8.27 -16.46
N GLU A 274 -4.25 -7.95 -15.21
CA GLU A 274 -4.27 -6.57 -14.70
C GLU A 274 -2.89 -6.08 -14.24
N ALA A 275 -1.95 -6.99 -13.96
CA ALA A 275 -0.67 -6.61 -13.36
C ALA A 275 0.18 -5.81 -14.36
N ILE A 276 0.49 -4.57 -14.01
CA ILE A 276 1.33 -3.67 -14.81
C ILE A 276 2.75 -3.65 -14.25
N PHE A 277 2.88 -3.43 -12.94
CA PHE A 277 4.16 -3.53 -12.25
C PHE A 277 3.97 -3.98 -10.80
N VAL A 278 4.75 -4.98 -10.39
CA VAL A 278 4.80 -5.50 -9.03
C VAL A 278 6.26 -5.64 -8.58
N VAL A 279 6.51 -5.52 -7.28
CA VAL A 279 7.80 -5.91 -6.72
C VAL A 279 7.77 -7.40 -6.45
N LYS A 280 8.23 -8.18 -7.44
CA LYS A 280 8.11 -9.64 -7.43
C LYS A 280 8.85 -10.27 -6.25
N ARG A 281 8.13 -11.13 -5.50
CA ARG A 281 8.66 -11.99 -4.45
C ARG A 281 8.45 -13.45 -4.83
N ILE A 282 9.35 -14.31 -4.38
CA ILE A 282 9.26 -15.76 -4.61
C ILE A 282 9.46 -16.53 -3.31
N ALA A 283 8.82 -17.69 -3.18
CA ALA A 283 8.84 -18.50 -1.95
C ALA A 283 10.26 -18.84 -1.47
N SER A 284 11.20 -19.08 -2.38
CA SER A 284 12.58 -19.40 -2.04
C SER A 284 13.37 -18.26 -1.37
N GLU A 285 12.86 -17.03 -1.40
CA GLU A 285 13.44 -15.88 -0.68
C GLU A 285 13.05 -15.85 0.79
N PHE A 286 11.99 -16.58 1.18
CA PHE A 286 11.55 -16.70 2.56
C PHE A 286 12.25 -17.87 3.25
N VAL A 287 13.30 -17.57 4.00
CA VAL A 287 14.09 -18.57 4.71
C VAL A 287 13.83 -18.47 6.21
N GLY A 288 13.47 -19.57 6.85
CA GLY A 288 13.26 -19.64 8.29
C GLY A 288 12.05 -18.82 8.77
N TYR A 289 12.31 -17.75 9.52
CA TYR A 289 11.26 -16.92 10.13
C TYR A 289 10.69 -15.81 9.24
N ASP A 290 11.10 -15.72 7.98
CA ASP A 290 10.65 -14.63 7.10
C ASP A 290 9.14 -14.68 6.84
N HIS A 291 8.53 -15.86 6.86
CA HIS A 291 7.07 -16.01 6.84
C HIS A 291 6.36 -15.26 7.96
N TYR A 292 6.96 -15.15 9.14
CA TYR A 292 6.37 -14.43 10.27
C TYR A 292 6.51 -12.92 10.14
N TYR A 293 7.62 -12.44 9.58
CA TYR A 293 7.99 -11.02 9.59
C TYR A 293 7.62 -10.28 8.32
N GLY A 294 7.35 -10.99 7.22
CA GLY A 294 6.89 -10.41 5.96
C GLY A 294 5.46 -9.83 6.06
N VAL A 295 5.07 -9.04 5.08
CA VAL A 295 3.72 -8.44 5.00
C VAL A 295 2.63 -9.49 5.17
N GLY A 296 2.71 -10.60 4.43
CA GLY A 296 1.71 -11.67 4.50
C GLY A 296 1.60 -12.34 5.87
N GLY A 297 2.73 -12.51 6.57
CA GLY A 297 2.76 -13.08 7.92
C GLY A 297 2.11 -12.20 8.98
N MET A 298 2.05 -10.87 8.76
CA MET A 298 1.32 -9.96 9.64
C MET A 298 -0.18 -10.01 9.39
N TYR A 299 -0.62 -10.28 8.16
CA TYR A 299 -2.02 -10.26 7.72
C TYR A 299 -2.76 -11.58 7.89
N ALA A 300 -2.03 -12.68 8.10
CA ALA A 300 -2.63 -13.99 8.31
C ALA A 300 -1.75 -14.85 9.21
N ASN A 301 -2.36 -15.88 9.82
CA ASN A 301 -1.68 -16.94 10.55
C ASN A 301 -2.05 -18.29 9.94
N ILE A 302 -1.69 -18.50 8.68
CA ILE A 302 -2.02 -19.72 7.94
C ILE A 302 -1.13 -20.85 8.45
N GLY A 303 -1.75 -21.93 8.92
CA GLY A 303 -1.02 -23.09 9.45
C GLY A 303 -0.15 -22.80 10.68
N GLY A 304 -0.38 -21.70 11.40
CA GLY A 304 0.46 -21.28 12.53
C GLY A 304 1.79 -20.64 12.13
N MET A 305 1.96 -20.27 10.87
CA MET A 305 3.24 -19.78 10.29
C MET A 305 3.35 -18.26 10.20
N GLY A 306 2.34 -17.50 10.64
CA GLY A 306 2.34 -16.05 10.65
C GLY A 306 1.97 -15.47 12.01
N TRP A 307 2.16 -14.16 12.19
CA TRP A 307 1.74 -13.47 13.40
C TRP A 307 0.23 -13.21 13.43
N GLY A 308 -0.39 -12.93 12.27
CA GLY A 308 -1.81 -12.61 12.20
C GLY A 308 -2.20 -11.49 13.16
N GLU A 309 -1.52 -10.36 13.10
CA GLU A 309 -1.77 -9.23 14.01
C GLU A 309 -2.58 -8.10 13.38
N MET A 310 -2.70 -8.13 12.06
CA MET A 310 -3.41 -7.14 11.27
C MET A 310 -4.63 -7.80 10.63
N PHE A 311 -5.79 -7.20 10.83
CA PHE A 311 -7.07 -7.71 10.35
C PHE A 311 -7.78 -6.67 9.51
N ALA A 312 -8.70 -7.12 8.66
CA ALA A 312 -9.63 -6.22 7.97
C ALA A 312 -10.43 -5.40 8.99
N SER A 313 -10.56 -4.10 8.76
CA SER A 313 -11.35 -3.25 9.65
C SER A 313 -12.84 -3.52 9.51
N ALA A 314 -13.60 -3.29 10.57
CA ALA A 314 -15.06 -3.37 10.53
C ALA A 314 -15.65 -2.39 9.51
N LYS A 315 -15.04 -1.22 9.31
CA LYS A 315 -15.43 -0.26 8.28
C LYS A 315 -15.34 -0.87 6.86
N TYR A 316 -14.24 -1.58 6.57
CA TYR A 316 -14.06 -2.25 5.28
C TYR A 316 -15.07 -3.38 5.07
N ILE A 317 -15.32 -4.19 6.12
CA ILE A 317 -16.31 -5.28 6.10
C ILE A 317 -17.72 -4.73 5.88
N ASP A 318 -18.07 -3.64 6.55
CA ASP A 318 -19.37 -2.96 6.42
C ASP A 318 -19.57 -2.45 4.99
N LEU A 319 -18.53 -1.84 4.41
CA LEU A 319 -18.58 -1.35 3.04
C LEU A 319 -18.73 -2.48 2.01
N LEU A 320 -18.08 -3.63 2.23
CA LEU A 320 -18.27 -4.85 1.41
C LEU A 320 -19.71 -5.36 1.44
N ASN A 321 -20.42 -5.18 2.55
CA ASN A 321 -21.78 -5.65 2.73
C ASN A 321 -22.85 -4.57 2.41
N GLU A 322 -22.48 -3.39 1.93
CA GLU A 322 -23.40 -2.27 1.66
C GLU A 322 -24.50 -2.65 0.65
N THR A 323 -24.18 -3.47 -0.35
CA THR A 323 -25.14 -3.88 -1.41
C THR A 323 -25.80 -5.24 -1.15
N GLY A 324 -25.40 -5.94 -0.12
CA GLY A 324 -25.90 -7.24 0.27
C GLY A 324 -24.86 -8.04 1.04
N ARG A 325 -25.34 -9.07 1.72
CA ARG A 325 -24.48 -9.89 2.59
C ARG A 325 -23.50 -10.74 1.79
N ASN A 326 -22.23 -10.67 2.14
CA ASN A 326 -21.23 -11.67 1.76
C ASN A 326 -21.23 -12.80 2.81
N ASP A 327 -21.31 -14.05 2.38
CA ASP A 327 -21.33 -15.23 3.23
C ASP A 327 -20.14 -16.13 2.91
N TRP A 328 -19.20 -16.25 3.86
CA TRP A 328 -17.99 -17.07 3.73
C TRP A 328 -18.16 -18.50 4.25
N ARG A 329 -19.30 -18.86 4.85
CA ARG A 329 -19.54 -20.22 5.36
C ARG A 329 -19.51 -21.21 4.20
N GLU A 330 -18.84 -22.35 4.38
CA GLU A 330 -18.68 -23.38 3.34
C GLU A 330 -20.01 -23.88 2.79
N GLU A 331 -20.99 -24.08 3.67
CA GLU A 331 -22.33 -24.61 3.32
C GLU A 331 -23.22 -23.60 2.56
N SER A 332 -22.92 -22.34 2.64
CA SER A 332 -23.74 -21.25 2.07
C SER A 332 -22.93 -20.21 1.30
N TYR A 333 -21.69 -20.54 0.94
CA TYR A 333 -20.75 -19.61 0.32
C TYR A 333 -21.38 -18.77 -0.79
N LYS A 334 -21.47 -17.45 -0.57
CA LYS A 334 -22.09 -16.51 -1.50
C LYS A 334 -21.43 -15.14 -1.38
N MET A 335 -20.72 -14.73 -2.41
CA MET A 335 -20.14 -13.39 -2.49
C MET A 335 -21.02 -12.47 -3.32
N VAL A 336 -21.59 -11.46 -2.69
CA VAL A 336 -22.31 -10.36 -3.37
C VAL A 336 -21.29 -9.44 -4.03
N ASP A 337 -20.30 -8.98 -3.26
CA ASP A 337 -19.12 -8.29 -3.80
C ASP A 337 -17.96 -9.28 -3.90
N ALA A 338 -17.43 -9.48 -5.11
CA ALA A 338 -16.33 -10.42 -5.33
C ALA A 338 -15.05 -10.06 -4.55
N ARG A 339 -14.88 -8.78 -4.18
CA ARG A 339 -13.74 -8.31 -3.37
C ARG A 339 -13.80 -8.77 -1.91
N ALA A 340 -14.92 -9.38 -1.49
CA ALA A 340 -14.98 -10.09 -0.21
C ALA A 340 -13.99 -11.26 -0.14
N ALA A 341 -13.53 -11.79 -1.28
CA ALA A 341 -12.45 -12.77 -1.34
C ALA A 341 -11.07 -12.20 -0.91
N PHE A 342 -10.92 -10.88 -0.78
CA PHE A 342 -9.68 -10.25 -0.28
C PHE A 342 -9.45 -10.47 1.21
N ILE A 343 -10.47 -10.95 1.94
CA ILE A 343 -10.44 -11.22 3.36
C ILE A 343 -11.10 -12.57 3.65
N GLU A 344 -10.78 -13.16 4.80
CA GLU A 344 -11.33 -14.43 5.24
C GLU A 344 -11.57 -14.44 6.75
N PRO A 345 -12.82 -14.74 7.22
CA PRO A 345 -13.08 -14.85 8.64
C PRO A 345 -12.48 -16.13 9.23
N VAL A 346 -11.94 -16.04 10.45
CA VAL A 346 -11.46 -17.19 11.21
C VAL A 346 -12.60 -17.72 12.07
N TYR A 347 -13.36 -18.65 11.54
CA TYR A 347 -14.46 -19.28 12.27
C TYR A 347 -13.97 -20.19 13.39
N VAL A 348 -14.71 -20.18 14.51
CA VAL A 348 -14.49 -21.13 15.62
C VAL A 348 -15.07 -22.49 15.27
N SER A 349 -14.32 -23.56 15.57
CA SER A 349 -14.77 -24.93 15.37
C SER A 349 -14.98 -25.66 16.73
N PRO A 350 -16.14 -26.33 16.99
CA PRO A 350 -17.30 -26.44 16.11
C PRO A 350 -18.01 -25.10 15.89
N ALA A 351 -18.72 -24.98 14.76
CA ALA A 351 -19.45 -23.77 14.42
C ALA A 351 -20.46 -23.41 15.51
N ARG A 352 -20.48 -22.12 15.88
CA ARG A 352 -21.42 -21.51 16.82
C ARG A 352 -22.15 -20.41 16.09
N GLU A 353 -23.48 -20.51 16.01
CA GLU A 353 -24.27 -19.56 15.27
C GLU A 353 -24.51 -18.29 16.10
N VAL A 354 -24.26 -17.14 15.50
CA VAL A 354 -24.42 -15.82 16.12
C VAL A 354 -25.08 -14.85 15.18
N ILE A 355 -25.68 -13.80 15.74
CA ILE A 355 -25.93 -12.56 15.00
C ILE A 355 -24.75 -11.62 15.24
N ARG A 356 -24.21 -11.06 14.17
CA ARG A 356 -23.04 -10.18 14.16
C ARG A 356 -23.41 -8.81 13.65
N PHE A 357 -23.07 -7.78 14.42
CA PHE A 357 -23.45 -6.39 14.11
C PHE A 357 -22.48 -5.40 14.75
N ILE A 358 -22.54 -4.14 14.31
CA ILE A 358 -21.74 -3.03 14.81
C ILE A 358 -22.68 -1.99 15.44
N VAL A 359 -22.30 -1.49 16.62
CA VAL A 359 -22.99 -0.41 17.33
C VAL A 359 -21.98 0.62 17.82
N TRP A 360 -22.43 1.84 18.06
CA TRP A 360 -21.64 2.83 18.78
C TRP A 360 -21.59 2.48 20.26
N ASP A 361 -20.39 2.33 20.79
CA ASP A 361 -20.16 2.08 22.21
C ASP A 361 -20.22 3.40 23.01
N ASN A 362 -19.66 4.44 22.41
CA ASN A 362 -19.69 5.82 22.87
C ASN A 362 -19.70 6.78 21.66
N ALA A 363 -19.52 8.09 21.89
CA ALA A 363 -19.60 9.10 20.83
C ALA A 363 -18.53 8.95 19.72
N THR A 364 -17.44 8.22 19.97
CA THR A 364 -16.28 8.15 19.09
C THR A 364 -15.83 6.74 18.74
N THR A 365 -16.36 5.72 19.37
CA THR A 365 -15.92 4.33 19.21
C THR A 365 -17.08 3.41 18.92
N GLN A 366 -16.92 2.57 17.92
CA GLN A 366 -17.86 1.47 17.61
C GLN A 366 -17.45 0.19 18.35
N ASN A 367 -18.44 -0.67 18.61
CA ASN A 367 -18.25 -1.99 19.18
C ASN A 367 -18.72 -3.07 18.20
N TYR A 368 -17.94 -4.13 18.09
CA TYR A 368 -18.26 -5.31 17.28
C TYR A 368 -18.87 -6.37 18.19
N VAL A 369 -20.13 -6.73 17.91
CA VAL A 369 -20.92 -7.58 18.79
C VAL A 369 -21.26 -8.89 18.08
N GLN A 370 -21.11 -10.01 18.80
CA GLN A 370 -21.55 -11.35 18.40
C GLN A 370 -22.39 -11.95 19.52
N LEU A 371 -23.67 -12.24 19.26
CA LEU A 371 -24.60 -12.80 20.23
C LEU A 371 -25.17 -14.13 19.73
N ASP A 372 -25.30 -15.11 20.62
CA ASP A 372 -25.86 -16.42 20.30
C ASP A 372 -27.29 -16.31 19.79
N VAL A 373 -27.59 -16.93 18.65
CA VAL A 373 -28.91 -16.97 18.04
C VAL A 373 -29.76 -18.07 18.66
N VAL A 374 -31.02 -17.75 18.90
CA VAL A 374 -32.05 -18.72 19.28
C VAL A 374 -33.07 -18.80 18.17
N ARG A 375 -33.29 -20.03 17.65
CA ARG A 375 -34.29 -20.31 16.64
C ARG A 375 -35.53 -20.91 17.30
N ASP A 376 -36.69 -20.69 16.72
CA ASP A 376 -37.94 -21.35 17.12
C ASP A 376 -38.04 -22.82 16.62
N ALA A 377 -39.15 -23.45 16.86
CA ALA A 377 -39.37 -24.84 16.43
C ALA A 377 -39.43 -25.02 14.89
N ALA A 378 -39.66 -23.96 14.16
CA ALA A 378 -39.62 -23.92 12.67
C ALA A 378 -38.23 -23.61 12.13
N GLY A 379 -37.23 -23.38 13.00
CA GLY A 379 -35.87 -23.02 12.61
C GLY A 379 -35.65 -21.54 12.29
N VAL A 380 -36.63 -20.68 12.61
CA VAL A 380 -36.54 -19.23 12.34
C VAL A 380 -35.80 -18.53 13.50
N PRO A 381 -34.80 -17.66 13.22
CA PRO A 381 -34.17 -16.82 14.25
C PRO A 381 -35.20 -15.88 14.88
N VAL A 382 -35.40 -15.98 16.20
CA VAL A 382 -36.41 -15.18 16.92
C VAL A 382 -35.81 -14.23 17.94
N LYS A 383 -34.64 -14.55 18.47
CA LYS A 383 -33.95 -13.72 19.46
C LYS A 383 -32.45 -14.03 19.49
N ALA A 384 -31.67 -13.08 20.00
CA ALA A 384 -30.29 -13.27 20.36
C ALA A 384 -30.12 -13.28 21.88
N LYS A 385 -29.07 -13.94 22.39
CA LYS A 385 -28.76 -14.04 23.82
C LYS A 385 -27.35 -13.52 24.09
N GLU A 386 -27.27 -12.70 25.13
CA GLU A 386 -26.01 -12.24 25.70
C GLU A 386 -25.90 -12.70 27.16
N THR A 387 -24.87 -13.45 27.48
CA THR A 387 -24.59 -13.84 28.87
C THR A 387 -23.47 -12.96 29.42
N LYS A 388 -23.82 -12.15 30.42
CA LYS A 388 -22.87 -11.26 31.13
C LYS A 388 -22.56 -11.85 32.49
N LYS A 389 -21.28 -11.93 32.82
CA LYS A 389 -20.80 -12.34 34.15
C LYS A 389 -20.38 -11.11 34.94
N VAL A 390 -21.08 -10.84 36.05
CA VAL A 390 -20.73 -9.76 36.98
C VAL A 390 -20.40 -10.41 38.32
N GLY A 391 -19.12 -10.50 38.63
CA GLY A 391 -18.61 -11.28 39.78
C GLY A 391 -18.88 -12.77 39.57
N GLU A 392 -19.59 -13.43 40.50
CA GLU A 392 -20.00 -14.83 40.39
C GLU A 392 -21.40 -15.02 39.76
N THR A 393 -22.09 -13.96 39.44
CA THR A 393 -23.46 -14.00 38.93
C THR A 393 -23.46 -13.93 37.41
N GLU A 394 -24.06 -14.90 36.76
CA GLU A 394 -24.36 -14.87 35.33
C GLU A 394 -25.76 -14.32 35.10
N THR A 395 -25.87 -13.32 34.22
CA THR A 395 -27.15 -12.73 33.80
C THR A 395 -27.27 -12.87 32.29
N THR A 396 -28.36 -13.49 31.83
CA THR A 396 -28.67 -13.56 30.39
C THR A 396 -29.67 -12.50 30.01
N VAL A 397 -29.31 -11.72 29.00
CA VAL A 397 -30.19 -10.73 28.36
C VAL A 397 -30.61 -11.28 27.00
N GLU A 398 -31.90 -11.17 26.70
CA GLU A 398 -32.46 -11.62 25.43
C GLU A 398 -32.89 -10.40 24.59
N TYR A 399 -32.55 -10.42 23.31
CA TYR A 399 -32.84 -9.37 22.34
C TYR A 399 -33.69 -9.95 21.21
N PRO A 400 -34.96 -9.48 21.03
CA PRO A 400 -35.77 -9.91 19.90
C PRO A 400 -35.13 -9.60 18.55
N LEU A 401 -35.28 -10.51 17.60
CA LEU A 401 -34.84 -10.34 16.22
C LEU A 401 -36.05 -10.14 15.32
N THR A 402 -35.92 -9.22 14.36
CA THR A 402 -36.95 -8.97 13.33
C THR A 402 -36.31 -9.15 11.96
N ALA A 403 -36.87 -10.01 11.13
CA ALA A 403 -36.35 -10.25 9.80
C ALA A 403 -36.40 -8.96 8.96
N VAL A 404 -35.29 -8.62 8.33
CA VAL A 404 -35.16 -7.56 7.33
C VAL A 404 -35.09 -8.19 5.94
N ASP A 405 -34.25 -9.18 5.79
CA ASP A 405 -34.15 -10.04 4.63
C ASP A 405 -33.82 -11.46 5.11
N ALA A 406 -34.84 -12.32 5.17
CA ALA A 406 -34.71 -13.67 5.72
C ALA A 406 -33.86 -14.58 4.78
N ASP A 407 -33.90 -14.33 3.46
CA ASP A 407 -33.16 -15.12 2.49
C ASP A 407 -31.64 -14.85 2.55
N GLN A 408 -31.28 -13.62 2.97
CA GLN A 408 -29.90 -13.24 3.24
C GLN A 408 -29.51 -13.37 4.73
N GLU A 409 -30.43 -13.88 5.58
CA GLU A 409 -30.25 -13.97 7.03
C GLU A 409 -29.87 -12.63 7.70
N ILE A 410 -30.49 -11.54 7.23
CA ILE A 410 -30.35 -10.18 7.78
C ILE A 410 -31.49 -9.93 8.75
N TYR A 411 -31.16 -9.60 9.98
CA TYR A 411 -32.13 -9.34 11.06
C TYR A 411 -31.83 -8.00 11.74
N SER A 412 -32.86 -7.26 12.06
CA SER A 412 -32.77 -6.07 12.88
C SER A 412 -32.75 -6.47 14.36
N ILE A 413 -31.87 -5.82 15.12
CA ILE A 413 -31.74 -5.97 16.57
C ILE A 413 -31.64 -4.59 17.24
N THR A 414 -32.30 -4.43 18.40
CA THR A 414 -32.13 -3.24 19.23
C THR A 414 -31.21 -3.57 20.41
N TYR A 415 -30.00 -3.02 20.38
CA TYR A 415 -28.97 -3.26 21.38
C TYR A 415 -28.70 -2.00 22.21
N THR A 416 -28.29 -2.15 23.47
CA THR A 416 -28.05 -1.03 24.38
C THR A 416 -26.58 -0.98 24.78
N THR A 417 -25.92 0.15 24.51
CA THR A 417 -24.57 0.49 24.96
C THR A 417 -24.61 1.72 25.88
N GLU A 418 -23.47 2.23 26.29
CA GLU A 418 -23.38 3.52 26.99
C GLU A 418 -23.87 4.69 26.13
N PHE A 419 -23.79 4.57 24.82
CA PHE A 419 -24.32 5.54 23.85
C PHE A 419 -25.87 5.52 23.74
N GLY A 420 -26.52 4.55 24.37
CA GLY A 420 -27.97 4.39 24.37
C GLY A 420 -28.46 3.18 23.57
N LYS A 421 -29.77 3.17 23.29
CA LYS A 421 -30.41 2.14 22.47
C LYS A 421 -30.19 2.42 21.00
N GLN A 422 -29.71 1.41 20.27
CA GLN A 422 -29.46 1.49 18.84
C GLN A 422 -30.17 0.31 18.14
N THR A 423 -30.90 0.60 17.08
CA THR A 423 -31.48 -0.44 16.22
C THR A 423 -30.63 -0.54 14.97
N VAL A 424 -30.03 -1.70 14.76
CA VAL A 424 -29.10 -1.98 13.68
C VAL A 424 -29.45 -3.30 12.99
N ASN A 425 -29.00 -3.47 11.75
CA ASN A 425 -29.06 -4.75 11.07
C ASN A 425 -27.82 -5.58 11.41
N GLY A 426 -28.01 -6.86 11.64
CA GLY A 426 -26.95 -7.83 11.83
C GLY A 426 -27.13 -9.03 10.90
N PHE A 427 -26.05 -9.78 10.71
CA PHE A 427 -26.04 -10.99 9.91
C PHE A 427 -25.98 -12.23 10.81
N ILE A 428 -26.79 -13.23 10.52
CA ILE A 428 -26.65 -14.56 11.14
C ILE A 428 -25.47 -15.26 10.48
N ASP A 429 -24.47 -15.65 11.27
CA ASP A 429 -23.23 -16.24 10.78
C ASP A 429 -22.60 -17.16 11.85
N ASN A 430 -21.54 -17.87 11.48
CA ASN A 430 -20.74 -18.60 12.45
C ASN A 430 -19.88 -17.65 13.28
N TYR A 431 -19.65 -17.98 14.54
CA TYR A 431 -18.84 -17.19 15.46
C TYR A 431 -17.40 -17.07 14.93
N ILE A 432 -16.95 -15.84 14.77
CA ILE A 432 -15.57 -15.53 14.38
C ILE A 432 -14.70 -15.49 15.62
N ASN A 433 -13.50 -16.04 15.52
CA ASN A 433 -12.51 -15.91 16.57
C ASN A 433 -12.19 -14.43 16.85
N LEU A 434 -11.91 -14.10 18.10
CA LEU A 434 -11.53 -12.76 18.52
C LEU A 434 -10.08 -12.80 19.01
N ASN A 435 -9.20 -12.08 18.35
CA ASN A 435 -7.89 -11.82 18.90
C ASN A 435 -7.99 -10.67 19.91
N ARG A 436 -8.09 -11.04 21.19
CA ARG A 436 -8.43 -10.14 22.30
C ARG A 436 -9.86 -9.61 22.19
N VAL A 437 -10.08 -8.51 21.48
CA VAL A 437 -11.41 -7.87 21.29
C VAL A 437 -11.73 -7.62 19.82
N TYR A 438 -10.83 -8.03 18.92
CA TYR A 438 -10.97 -7.78 17.48
C TYR A 438 -11.39 -9.04 16.75
N PRO A 439 -12.35 -8.95 15.83
CA PRO A 439 -12.72 -10.07 14.97
C PRO A 439 -11.57 -10.39 14.02
N GLU A 440 -11.18 -11.65 13.98
CA GLU A 440 -10.14 -12.11 13.07
C GLU A 440 -10.70 -12.32 11.68
N PHE A 441 -10.50 -11.32 10.81
CA PHE A 441 -10.61 -11.43 9.37
C PHE A 441 -9.21 -11.30 8.77
N TYR A 442 -8.64 -12.40 8.35
CA TYR A 442 -7.34 -12.38 7.68
C TYR A 442 -7.42 -11.63 6.35
N ILE A 443 -6.35 -10.94 5.99
CA ILE A 443 -6.22 -10.22 4.72
C ILE A 443 -5.53 -11.15 3.72
N THR A 444 -6.34 -11.93 3.02
CA THR A 444 -5.88 -12.96 2.08
C THR A 444 -5.26 -12.37 0.83
N LYS A 445 -5.69 -11.18 0.40
CA LYS A 445 -5.15 -10.48 -0.78
C LYS A 445 -3.63 -10.33 -0.75
N CYS A 446 -3.03 -10.26 0.43
CA CYS A 446 -1.59 -10.04 0.63
C CYS A 446 -0.89 -11.22 1.34
N SER A 447 -1.45 -12.43 1.30
CA SER A 447 -0.90 -13.55 2.08
C SER A 447 -1.03 -14.92 1.44
N ARG A 448 -1.47 -15.03 0.17
CA ARG A 448 -1.74 -16.32 -0.48
C ARG A 448 -1.30 -16.40 -1.94
N GLU A 449 -0.38 -15.56 -2.39
CA GLU A 449 0.08 -15.58 -3.78
C GLU A 449 0.59 -16.97 -4.18
N GLY A 450 0.06 -17.50 -5.29
CA GLY A 450 0.40 -18.84 -5.79
C GLY A 450 -0.01 -19.98 -4.85
N GLU A 451 -1.02 -19.76 -3.99
CA GLU A 451 -1.41 -20.66 -2.90
C GLU A 451 -0.30 -20.86 -1.84
N ASP A 452 0.81 -20.12 -1.94
CA ASP A 452 1.89 -20.19 -0.96
C ASP A 452 1.54 -19.38 0.29
N SER A 453 1.78 -19.99 1.44
CA SER A 453 1.48 -19.39 2.74
C SER A 453 2.29 -18.12 2.97
N HIS A 454 1.60 -16.99 3.15
CA HIS A 454 2.17 -15.68 3.44
C HIS A 454 3.00 -15.04 2.31
N LEU A 455 3.03 -15.62 1.11
CA LEU A 455 3.69 -14.99 -0.03
C LEU A 455 2.86 -13.80 -0.52
N HIS A 456 3.54 -12.70 -0.82
CA HIS A 456 2.95 -11.50 -1.40
C HIS A 456 3.98 -10.69 -2.18
N SER A 457 3.67 -10.40 -3.43
CA SER A 457 4.38 -9.44 -4.28
C SER A 457 3.65 -8.10 -4.23
N PRO A 458 4.19 -7.05 -3.59
CA PRO A 458 3.53 -5.76 -3.52
C PRO A 458 3.20 -5.19 -4.90
N VAL A 459 1.91 -4.91 -5.12
CA VAL A 459 1.41 -4.34 -6.38
C VAL A 459 1.68 -2.84 -6.40
N ILE A 460 2.43 -2.38 -7.40
CA ILE A 460 2.71 -0.96 -7.62
C ILE A 460 1.66 -0.35 -8.55
N SER A 461 1.34 -1.04 -9.66
CA SER A 461 0.32 -0.58 -10.60
C SER A 461 -0.42 -1.76 -11.23
N ARG A 462 -1.75 -1.62 -11.38
CA ARG A 462 -2.61 -2.56 -12.09
C ARG A 462 -3.75 -1.84 -12.81
N LEU A 463 -4.30 -2.46 -13.84
CA LEU A 463 -5.27 -1.85 -14.76
C LEU A 463 -6.52 -1.28 -14.06
N ALA A 464 -7.06 -1.98 -13.06
CA ALA A 464 -8.25 -1.49 -12.34
C ALA A 464 -8.02 -0.12 -11.67
N GLU A 465 -6.82 0.13 -11.15
CA GLU A 465 -6.45 1.45 -10.63
C GLU A 465 -6.49 2.51 -11.73
N ILE A 466 -6.05 2.17 -12.94
CA ILE A 466 -5.99 3.13 -14.05
C ILE A 466 -7.40 3.58 -14.48
N TYR A 467 -8.36 2.66 -14.50
CA TYR A 467 -9.77 3.01 -14.68
C TYR A 467 -10.27 3.96 -13.57
N LEU A 468 -9.94 3.68 -12.32
CA LEU A 468 -10.34 4.53 -11.18
C LEU A 468 -9.62 5.89 -11.20
N ASN A 469 -8.37 5.96 -11.65
CA ASN A 469 -7.64 7.21 -11.85
C ASN A 469 -8.33 8.07 -12.92
N ARG A 470 -8.74 7.47 -14.04
CA ARG A 470 -9.45 8.16 -15.12
C ARG A 470 -10.85 8.60 -14.68
N ALA A 471 -11.57 7.76 -13.94
CA ALA A 471 -12.87 8.11 -13.38
C ALA A 471 -12.78 9.34 -12.47
N GLU A 472 -11.82 9.36 -11.55
CA GLU A 472 -11.62 10.47 -10.62
C GLU A 472 -11.23 11.77 -11.35
N ALA A 473 -10.26 11.68 -12.28
CA ALA A 473 -9.82 12.83 -13.06
C ALA A 473 -10.97 13.42 -13.92
N ASN A 474 -11.78 12.56 -14.57
CA ASN A 474 -12.95 12.97 -15.33
C ASN A 474 -14.03 13.61 -14.43
N ALA A 475 -14.26 13.08 -13.23
CA ALA A 475 -15.21 13.67 -12.27
C ALA A 475 -14.76 15.08 -11.83
N LYS A 476 -13.47 15.28 -11.55
CA LYS A 476 -12.87 16.60 -11.25
C LYS A 476 -13.01 17.57 -12.41
N LEU A 477 -13.03 17.10 -13.65
CA LEU A 477 -13.27 17.90 -14.85
C LEU A 477 -14.78 18.11 -15.14
N GLY A 478 -15.69 17.62 -14.30
CA GLY A 478 -17.13 17.69 -14.52
C GLY A 478 -17.67 16.76 -15.62
N LYS A 479 -16.82 15.82 -16.11
CA LYS A 479 -17.18 14.80 -17.11
C LYS A 479 -17.77 13.56 -16.43
N TYR A 480 -18.91 13.74 -15.77
CA TYR A 480 -19.50 12.69 -14.94
C TYR A 480 -19.98 11.45 -15.71
N GLY A 481 -20.35 11.59 -16.97
CA GLY A 481 -20.71 10.45 -17.84
C GLY A 481 -19.52 9.52 -18.10
N ASP A 482 -18.36 10.09 -18.44
CA ASP A 482 -17.11 9.32 -18.65
C ASP A 482 -16.66 8.68 -17.34
N ALA A 483 -16.71 9.44 -16.24
CA ALA A 483 -16.38 8.95 -14.91
C ALA A 483 -17.28 7.79 -14.46
N LEU A 484 -18.59 7.87 -14.72
CA LEU A 484 -19.56 6.82 -14.42
C LEU A 484 -19.26 5.53 -15.20
N THR A 485 -18.90 5.66 -16.47
CA THR A 485 -18.55 4.51 -17.33
C THR A 485 -17.38 3.73 -16.75
N ASP A 486 -16.30 4.42 -16.36
CA ASP A 486 -15.12 3.79 -15.78
C ASP A 486 -15.42 3.20 -14.40
N LEU A 487 -16.13 3.94 -13.57
CA LEU A 487 -16.51 3.51 -12.23
C LEU A 487 -17.36 2.23 -12.28
N ASN A 488 -18.36 2.19 -13.18
CA ASN A 488 -19.22 1.04 -13.36
C ASN A 488 -18.51 -0.15 -14.04
N THR A 489 -17.48 0.08 -14.84
CA THR A 489 -16.63 -0.99 -15.35
C THR A 489 -15.97 -1.77 -14.20
N ILE A 490 -15.50 -1.09 -13.18
CA ILE A 490 -14.89 -1.72 -11.99
C ILE A 490 -15.97 -2.29 -11.08
N ARG A 491 -17.01 -1.52 -10.76
CA ARG A 491 -18.07 -1.93 -9.83
C ARG A 491 -18.92 -3.06 -10.36
N GLY A 492 -19.39 -2.99 -11.61
CA GLY A 492 -20.23 -4.04 -12.23
C GLY A 492 -19.52 -5.38 -12.37
N ARG A 493 -18.18 -5.37 -12.56
CA ARG A 493 -17.35 -6.56 -12.49
C ARG A 493 -17.39 -7.20 -11.09
N ALA A 494 -17.34 -6.40 -10.03
CA ALA A 494 -17.28 -6.89 -8.66
C ALA A 494 -18.66 -7.24 -8.10
N ILE A 495 -19.71 -6.47 -8.45
CA ILE A 495 -21.07 -6.58 -7.90
C ILE A 495 -22.05 -6.68 -9.06
N VAL A 496 -22.65 -7.85 -9.25
CA VAL A 496 -23.64 -8.06 -10.32
C VAL A 496 -24.89 -7.21 -10.10
N GLY A 497 -25.18 -6.31 -11.02
CA GLY A 497 -26.30 -5.37 -10.92
C GLY A 497 -26.09 -4.29 -9.86
N GLY A 498 -24.84 -4.06 -9.46
CA GLY A 498 -24.48 -3.05 -8.45
C GLY A 498 -24.02 -1.71 -9.03
N GLU A 499 -24.12 -1.53 -10.33
CA GLU A 499 -23.73 -0.32 -11.03
C GLU A 499 -24.48 0.91 -10.50
N TYR A 500 -23.79 2.04 -10.42
CA TYR A 500 -24.44 3.32 -10.10
C TYR A 500 -25.25 3.83 -11.29
N GLU A 501 -26.42 4.36 -11.04
CA GLU A 501 -27.29 4.91 -12.09
C GLU A 501 -26.79 6.25 -12.65
N SER A 502 -26.11 7.05 -11.82
CA SER A 502 -25.63 8.39 -12.20
C SER A 502 -24.44 8.83 -11.38
N LEU A 503 -23.66 9.77 -11.89
CA LEU A 503 -22.72 10.59 -11.13
C LEU A 503 -23.01 12.07 -11.37
N ASP A 504 -22.80 12.87 -10.34
CA ASP A 504 -22.85 14.33 -10.39
C ASP A 504 -21.94 14.93 -9.31
N ALA A 505 -21.89 16.26 -9.22
CA ALA A 505 -21.03 16.97 -8.28
C ALA A 505 -21.32 16.63 -6.80
N SER A 506 -22.54 16.16 -6.48
CA SER A 506 -22.95 15.88 -5.09
C SER A 506 -22.52 14.49 -4.60
N ASN A 507 -22.27 13.55 -5.51
CA ASN A 507 -22.06 12.15 -5.15
C ASN A 507 -20.77 11.52 -5.72
N ALA A 508 -20.12 12.17 -6.70
CA ALA A 508 -18.97 11.58 -7.38
C ALA A 508 -17.80 11.33 -6.42
N ALA A 509 -17.48 12.28 -5.55
CA ALA A 509 -16.38 12.14 -4.60
C ALA A 509 -16.57 10.92 -3.68
N GLU A 510 -17.76 10.76 -3.11
CA GLU A 510 -18.10 9.65 -2.21
C GLU A 510 -18.07 8.30 -2.95
N ARG A 511 -18.72 8.22 -4.13
CA ARG A 511 -18.85 6.97 -4.87
C ARG A 511 -17.51 6.48 -5.40
N ILE A 512 -16.67 7.39 -5.89
CA ILE A 512 -15.32 7.05 -6.36
C ILE A 512 -14.43 6.67 -5.18
N ASP A 513 -14.49 7.35 -4.03
CA ASP A 513 -13.74 6.99 -2.83
C ASP A 513 -14.12 5.58 -2.33
N LYS A 514 -15.42 5.24 -2.31
CA LYS A 514 -15.88 3.88 -1.97
C LYS A 514 -15.31 2.82 -2.89
N GLU A 515 -15.35 3.02 -4.21
CA GLU A 515 -14.79 2.05 -5.16
C GLU A 515 -13.27 1.94 -5.05
N ARG A 516 -12.56 3.05 -4.86
CA ARG A 516 -11.11 3.02 -4.62
C ARG A 516 -10.79 2.29 -3.30
N THR A 517 -11.56 2.54 -2.25
CA THR A 517 -11.42 1.86 -0.96
C THR A 517 -11.57 0.35 -1.09
N LEU A 518 -12.60 -0.13 -1.79
CA LEU A 518 -12.86 -1.55 -2.00
C LEU A 518 -11.84 -2.21 -2.93
N GLU A 519 -11.59 -1.59 -4.07
CA GLU A 519 -10.76 -2.17 -5.13
C GLU A 519 -9.27 -2.14 -4.77
N LEU A 520 -8.77 -1.01 -4.26
CA LEU A 520 -7.36 -0.79 -3.95
C LEU A 520 -7.00 -1.12 -2.49
N ALA A 521 -7.90 -1.77 -1.74
CA ALA A 521 -7.63 -2.20 -0.38
C ALA A 521 -6.32 -2.98 -0.30
N TYR A 522 -5.54 -2.72 0.74
CA TYR A 522 -4.28 -3.41 1.05
C TYR A 522 -3.17 -3.23 -0.01
N GLN A 523 -3.18 -2.09 -0.72
CA GLN A 523 -2.15 -1.70 -1.69
C GLN A 523 -1.36 -0.45 -1.25
N ALA A 524 -1.43 -0.06 0.02
CA ALA A 524 -0.75 1.10 0.60
C ALA A 524 -1.15 2.47 0.01
N GLU A 525 -2.39 2.59 -0.48
CA GLU A 525 -2.88 3.81 -1.14
C GLU A 525 -3.87 4.62 -0.29
N ARG A 526 -4.57 3.99 0.65
CA ARG A 526 -5.78 4.53 1.28
C ARG A 526 -5.61 5.90 1.94
N SER A 527 -4.61 6.09 2.79
CA SER A 527 -4.42 7.37 3.49
C SER A 527 -4.03 8.49 2.52
N TYR A 528 -3.23 8.17 1.53
CA TYR A 528 -2.81 9.12 0.50
C TYR A 528 -3.99 9.59 -0.36
N ASP A 529 -4.89 8.66 -0.74
CA ASP A 529 -6.10 9.00 -1.50
C ASP A 529 -7.00 9.98 -0.75
N VAL A 530 -7.19 9.77 0.57
CA VAL A 530 -7.98 10.66 1.41
C VAL A 530 -7.34 12.05 1.49
N PHE A 531 -6.04 12.11 1.79
CA PHE A 531 -5.38 13.39 2.06
C PHE A 531 -5.15 14.23 0.80
N ARG A 532 -4.83 13.60 -0.35
CA ARG A 532 -4.67 14.33 -1.61
C ARG A 532 -5.98 14.93 -2.14
N ASN A 533 -7.11 14.42 -1.68
CA ASN A 533 -8.45 14.95 -1.99
C ASN A 533 -8.99 15.91 -0.91
N GLY A 534 -8.16 16.31 0.06
CA GLY A 534 -8.56 17.25 1.12
C GLY A 534 -9.45 16.65 2.18
N GLY A 535 -9.63 15.32 2.20
CA GLY A 535 -10.52 14.61 3.10
C GLY A 535 -9.98 14.45 4.52
N THR A 536 -10.83 13.89 5.37
CA THR A 536 -10.49 13.47 6.74
C THR A 536 -10.50 11.94 6.80
N LEU A 537 -9.38 11.35 7.22
CA LEU A 537 -9.33 9.93 7.49
C LEU A 537 -10.06 9.63 8.79
N THR A 538 -11.10 8.77 8.74
CA THR A 538 -11.92 8.41 9.90
C THR A 538 -11.71 6.95 10.28
N ARG A 539 -11.48 6.70 11.58
CA ARG A 539 -11.17 5.38 12.14
C ARG A 539 -12.04 5.05 13.34
N HIS A 540 -13.36 5.14 13.15
CA HIS A 540 -14.34 4.79 14.17
C HIS A 540 -14.69 3.30 14.15
N TYR A 541 -13.68 2.41 14.01
CA TYR A 541 -13.96 0.99 14.02
C TYR A 541 -14.00 0.39 15.42
N PRO A 542 -14.65 -0.80 15.58
CA PRO A 542 -14.79 -1.47 16.86
C PRO A 542 -13.46 -1.81 17.52
N GLY A 543 -13.45 -1.76 18.82
CA GLY A 543 -12.37 -2.22 19.68
C GLY A 543 -11.61 -1.09 20.38
N PRO A 544 -10.98 -1.41 21.53
CA PRO A 544 -10.18 -0.44 22.27
C PRO A 544 -8.84 -0.22 21.57
N HIS A 545 -8.69 0.88 20.88
CA HIS A 545 -7.46 1.28 20.25
C HIS A 545 -7.14 2.76 20.52
N ASN A 546 -5.83 3.07 20.65
CA ASN A 546 -5.35 4.41 20.93
C ASN A 546 -5.00 5.20 19.67
N GLN A 547 -5.53 4.84 18.53
CA GLN A 547 -5.31 5.57 17.30
C GLN A 547 -6.05 6.90 17.30
N ALA A 548 -5.49 7.85 16.62
CA ALA A 548 -6.22 9.04 16.26
C ALA A 548 -7.41 8.62 15.37
N GLN A 549 -8.62 9.04 15.75
CA GLN A 549 -9.85 8.61 15.08
C GLN A 549 -10.21 9.48 13.89
N GLU A 550 -9.80 10.73 13.91
CA GLU A 550 -10.00 11.68 12.81
C GLU A 550 -8.71 12.41 12.51
N ILE A 551 -8.23 12.31 11.27
CA ILE A 551 -7.04 12.98 10.79
C ILE A 551 -7.43 13.79 9.54
N PRO A 552 -7.63 15.11 9.67
CA PRO A 552 -7.89 15.96 8.51
C PRO A 552 -6.62 16.16 7.68
N ALA A 553 -6.78 16.31 6.37
CA ALA A 553 -5.66 16.56 5.43
C ALA A 553 -4.83 17.81 5.78
N THR A 554 -5.35 18.69 6.60
CA THR A 554 -4.66 19.93 7.05
C THR A 554 -3.74 19.72 8.25
N GLU A 555 -3.80 18.55 8.91
CA GLU A 555 -3.01 18.29 10.10
C GLU A 555 -1.52 18.03 9.77
N TYR A 556 -0.60 18.45 10.67
CA TYR A 556 0.85 18.25 10.48
C TYR A 556 1.24 16.78 10.38
N ARG A 557 0.54 15.87 11.06
CA ARG A 557 0.80 14.43 11.08
C ARG A 557 0.47 13.69 9.77
N VAL A 558 -0.09 14.37 8.78
CA VAL A 558 -0.35 13.81 7.45
C VAL A 558 0.95 13.40 6.74
N VAL A 559 2.02 14.14 6.97
CA VAL A 559 3.36 13.85 6.44
C VAL A 559 4.24 13.14 7.46
N TYR A 560 5.21 12.37 6.97
CA TYR A 560 6.19 11.68 7.81
C TYR A 560 7.33 12.62 8.23
N TYR A 561 7.92 12.35 9.38
CA TYR A 561 9.16 12.99 9.77
C TYR A 561 10.34 12.46 8.96
N ILE A 562 11.28 13.35 8.61
CA ILE A 562 12.59 12.92 8.13
C ILE A 562 13.26 12.15 9.28
N PRO A 563 13.80 10.94 9.04
CA PRO A 563 14.41 10.16 10.09
C PRO A 563 15.57 10.88 10.76
N GLN A 564 15.62 10.85 12.08
CA GLN A 564 16.65 11.58 12.84
C GLN A 564 18.07 11.13 12.48
N ASN A 565 18.26 9.82 12.24
CA ASN A 565 19.56 9.31 11.81
C ASN A 565 19.98 9.83 10.43
N ALA A 566 19.03 10.02 9.52
CA ALA A 566 19.29 10.63 8.22
C ALA A 566 19.75 12.08 8.38
N ILE A 567 19.06 12.87 9.23
CA ILE A 567 19.46 14.25 9.55
C ILE A 567 20.87 14.30 10.16
N ASN A 568 21.13 13.43 11.14
CA ASN A 568 22.42 13.41 11.85
C ASN A 568 23.61 12.99 10.94
N ALA A 569 23.35 12.13 9.95
CA ALA A 569 24.36 11.63 9.03
C ALA A 569 24.56 12.55 7.81
N TYR A 570 23.63 13.47 7.54
CA TYR A 570 23.68 14.33 6.36
C TYR A 570 24.70 15.45 6.57
N PRO A 571 25.70 15.58 5.68
CA PRO A 571 26.76 16.59 5.86
C PRO A 571 26.28 18.04 5.70
N GLY A 572 25.18 18.25 4.98
CA GLY A 572 24.55 19.56 4.78
C GLY A 572 23.38 19.81 5.74
N THR A 573 22.50 20.70 5.37
CA THR A 573 21.22 20.93 6.08
C THR A 573 20.18 19.96 5.54
N LEU A 574 19.46 19.28 6.42
CA LEU A 574 18.30 18.47 6.08
C LEU A 574 17.13 18.87 7.01
N THR A 575 16.28 19.74 6.47
CA THR A 575 15.21 20.38 7.25
C THR A 575 14.10 19.38 7.60
N GLN A 576 13.69 19.36 8.88
CA GLN A 576 12.59 18.52 9.38
C GLN A 576 11.21 19.06 8.95
N ASN A 577 10.22 18.18 8.88
CA ASN A 577 8.81 18.57 8.74
C ASN A 577 8.27 19.21 10.04
N PRO A 578 7.23 20.06 9.94
CA PRO A 578 6.60 20.66 11.10
C PRO A 578 6.17 19.62 12.16
N THR A 579 6.29 19.99 13.43
CA THR A 579 5.93 19.16 14.59
C THR A 579 4.59 19.54 15.20
N ASP A 580 3.96 20.59 14.67
CA ASP A 580 2.63 21.07 15.06
C ASP A 580 1.91 21.74 13.86
N ASN A 581 0.64 22.05 14.05
CA ASN A 581 -0.17 22.67 13.00
C ASN A 581 0.20 24.15 12.73
N ALA A 582 0.93 24.82 13.62
CA ALA A 582 1.34 26.20 13.41
C ALA A 582 2.44 26.31 12.33
N GLY A 583 3.22 25.24 12.15
CA GLY A 583 4.24 25.15 11.11
C GLY A 583 3.72 24.69 9.74
N VAL A 584 2.45 24.32 9.61
CA VAL A 584 1.87 23.82 8.37
C VAL A 584 1.55 24.95 7.40
N ILE A 585 2.01 24.84 6.15
CA ILE A 585 1.72 25.80 5.07
C ILE A 585 0.65 25.16 4.17
N LEU A 586 -0.53 25.78 4.09
CA LEU A 586 -1.64 25.28 3.28
C LEU A 586 -1.83 26.06 1.97
N ASN A 587 -1.39 27.36 1.93
CA ASN A 587 -1.59 28.27 0.80
C ASN A 587 -0.29 29.04 0.45
#